data_ffafb9f65105a5eb147aa3a3bc3f737b
#
_entry.id   ffafb9f65105a5eb147aa3a3bc3f737b
#
_cell.length_a   1.000
_cell.length_b   1.000
_cell.length_c   1.000
_cell.angle_alpha   90.00
_cell.angle_beta   90.00
_cell.angle_gamma   90.00
#
_symmetry.space_group_name_H-M   'P 1'
#
loop_
_entity.id
_entity.type
_entity.pdbx_description
1 polymer ?
#
loop_
_entity_poly.entity_id
_entity_poly.type
_entity_poly.pdbx_seq_one_letter_code
_entity_poly.pdbx_strand_id
1 'polypeptide(L)'
;MLKLKTQKNRGDTMPRGQPRKFNSGTKLIALFREFCDDIIENDFARVPNQTNFCRWLADNYCECDRKTIYNALNKYFPTIKSEFEQIQSDVIAEGGMLGKYQSTMSIFALKNWCRWSDNPRAEDTSQQADDNFIAALENAAKKVWEDRADRSKQDVRDK
;
A
#
# COMPACT_ATOMS: atom_id res chain seq x y z
N MET A 1 -21.92 -11.53 -58.40
CA MET A 1 -21.38 -11.51 -57.01
C MET A 1 -21.16 -10.04 -56.60
N LEU A 2 -22.08 -9.49 -55.84
CA LEU A 2 -22.03 -8.12 -55.36
C LEU A 2 -21.33 -8.06 -54.01
N LYS A 3 -20.14 -7.40 -53.93
CA LYS A 3 -19.45 -7.15 -52.66
C LYS A 3 -20.13 -5.97 -51.95
N LEU A 4 -20.84 -6.27 -50.85
CA LEU A 4 -21.33 -5.26 -49.91
C LEU A 4 -20.15 -4.58 -49.21
N LYS A 5 -19.91 -3.31 -49.52
CA LYS A 5 -18.98 -2.45 -48.79
C LYS A 5 -19.66 -2.02 -47.49
N THR A 6 -19.21 -2.55 -46.36
CA THR A 6 -19.62 -2.10 -45.03
C THR A 6 -19.12 -0.66 -44.84
N GLN A 7 -20.02 0.30 -44.76
CA GLN A 7 -19.72 1.68 -44.39
C GLN A 7 -19.30 1.74 -42.92
N LYS A 8 -18.07 2.15 -42.70
CA LYS A 8 -17.52 2.42 -41.37
C LYS A 8 -18.06 3.78 -40.91
N ASN A 9 -19.01 3.74 -39.97
CA ASN A 9 -19.52 4.93 -39.28
C ASN A 9 -18.37 5.66 -38.57
N ARG A 10 -17.95 6.83 -39.11
CA ARG A 10 -17.07 7.79 -38.46
C ARG A 10 -17.92 8.66 -37.54
N GLY A 11 -18.05 8.26 -36.32
CA GLY A 11 -18.75 9.00 -35.27
C GLY A 11 -18.31 8.54 -33.90
N ASP A 12 -17.04 8.06 -33.76
CA ASP A 12 -16.50 7.67 -32.48
C ASP A 12 -15.84 8.86 -31.80
N THR A 13 -16.56 9.39 -30.81
CA THR A 13 -15.98 10.10 -29.66
C THR A 13 -14.80 9.28 -29.14
N MET A 14 -13.63 9.92 -29.05
CA MET A 14 -12.40 9.34 -28.51
C MET A 14 -12.70 8.45 -27.29
N PRO A 15 -12.30 7.17 -27.27
CA PRO A 15 -12.54 6.31 -26.12
C PRO A 15 -11.83 6.89 -24.91
N ARG A 16 -12.60 7.24 -23.89
CA ARG A 16 -12.10 7.68 -22.58
C ARG A 16 -11.30 6.56 -21.96
N GLY A 17 -10.00 6.52 -22.18
CA GLY A 17 -9.07 5.63 -21.50
C GLY A 17 -9.38 4.12 -21.64
N GLN A 18 -8.37 3.29 -21.56
CA GLN A 18 -8.53 1.83 -21.55
C GLN A 18 -9.42 1.40 -20.37
N PRO A 19 -10.44 0.54 -20.57
CA PRO A 19 -11.29 0.06 -19.48
C PRO A 19 -10.42 -0.61 -18.40
N ARG A 20 -10.77 -0.38 -17.14
CA ARG A 20 -10.05 -0.97 -16.00
C ARG A 20 -10.18 -2.50 -16.06
N LYS A 21 -9.07 -3.23 -15.92
CA LYS A 21 -9.09 -4.70 -15.86
C LYS A 21 -9.85 -5.22 -14.64
N PHE A 22 -9.78 -4.49 -13.50
CA PHE A 22 -10.52 -4.82 -12.28
C PHE A 22 -11.57 -3.74 -12.01
N ASN A 23 -12.83 -4.15 -11.96
CA ASN A 23 -13.97 -3.27 -11.68
C ASN A 23 -14.40 -3.31 -10.20
N SER A 24 -13.86 -4.25 -9.41
CA SER A 24 -14.19 -4.43 -8.00
C SER A 24 -12.96 -4.84 -7.20
N GLY A 25 -12.77 -4.20 -6.05
CA GLY A 25 -11.75 -4.56 -5.08
C GLY A 25 -11.98 -5.94 -4.49
N THR A 26 -13.24 -6.28 -4.18
CA THR A 26 -13.63 -7.60 -3.66
C THR A 26 -13.26 -8.73 -4.63
N LYS A 27 -13.46 -8.51 -5.94
CA LYS A 27 -13.05 -9.49 -6.95
C LYS A 27 -11.53 -9.65 -7.01
N LEU A 28 -10.79 -8.55 -6.91
CA LEU A 28 -9.33 -8.59 -6.90
C LEU A 28 -8.79 -9.37 -5.69
N ILE A 29 -9.35 -9.15 -4.50
CA ILE A 29 -8.99 -9.90 -3.29
C ILE A 29 -9.35 -11.38 -3.42
N ALA A 30 -10.52 -11.71 -3.96
CA ALA A 30 -10.91 -13.11 -4.18
C ALA A 30 -9.93 -13.85 -5.10
N LEU A 31 -9.52 -13.22 -6.21
CA LEU A 31 -8.50 -13.77 -7.10
C LEU A 31 -7.13 -13.90 -6.43
N PHE A 32 -6.78 -12.97 -5.55
CA PHE A 32 -5.51 -13.05 -4.81
C PHE A 32 -5.54 -14.18 -3.76
N ARG A 33 -6.67 -14.41 -3.10
CA ARG A 33 -6.86 -15.58 -2.20
C ARG A 33 -6.70 -16.88 -2.96
N GLU A 34 -7.40 -17.03 -4.10
CA GLU A 34 -7.29 -18.20 -4.96
C GLU A 34 -5.85 -18.46 -5.42
N PHE A 35 -5.11 -17.42 -5.77
CA PHE A 35 -3.66 -17.53 -6.07
C PHE A 35 -2.84 -17.99 -4.85
N CYS A 36 -3.16 -17.50 -3.66
CA CYS A 36 -2.48 -17.92 -2.43
C CYS A 36 -2.81 -19.38 -2.07
N ASP A 37 -4.06 -19.80 -2.26
CA ASP A 37 -4.48 -21.20 -2.09
C ASP A 37 -3.74 -22.12 -3.07
N ASP A 38 -3.58 -21.71 -4.34
CA ASP A 38 -2.76 -22.44 -5.33
C ASP A 38 -1.28 -22.55 -4.89
N ILE A 39 -0.71 -21.53 -4.26
CA ILE A 39 0.64 -21.60 -3.70
C ILE A 39 0.74 -22.64 -2.60
N ILE A 40 -0.20 -22.68 -1.69
CA ILE A 40 -0.24 -23.61 -0.55
C ILE A 40 -0.42 -25.05 -1.06
N GLU A 41 -1.38 -25.27 -1.97
CA GLU A 41 -1.66 -26.57 -2.56
C GLU A 41 -0.46 -27.11 -3.37
N ASN A 42 0.33 -26.26 -4.00
CA ASN A 42 1.55 -26.61 -4.71
C ASN A 42 2.81 -26.55 -3.82
N ASP A 43 2.67 -26.78 -2.51
CA ASP A 43 3.78 -26.88 -1.56
C ASP A 43 4.70 -25.66 -1.53
N PHE A 44 4.15 -24.45 -1.63
CA PHE A 44 4.87 -23.17 -1.63
C PHE A 44 5.91 -23.04 -2.76
N ALA A 45 5.63 -23.62 -3.92
CA ALA A 45 6.51 -23.57 -5.09
C ALA A 45 6.73 -22.14 -5.64
N ARG A 46 5.89 -21.20 -5.25
CA ARG A 46 5.97 -19.78 -5.65
C ARG A 46 5.85 -18.86 -4.43
N VAL A 47 6.31 -17.62 -4.57
CA VAL A 47 6.17 -16.59 -3.53
C VAL A 47 4.98 -15.71 -3.87
N PRO A 48 4.14 -15.31 -2.89
CA PRO A 48 2.94 -14.48 -3.11
C PRO A 48 3.29 -13.00 -3.37
N ASN A 49 4.00 -12.72 -4.46
CA ASN A 49 4.31 -11.36 -4.88
C ASN A 49 3.49 -10.93 -6.10
N GLN A 50 3.42 -9.62 -6.35
CA GLN A 50 2.64 -9.06 -7.45
C GLN A 50 3.06 -9.61 -8.83
N THR A 51 4.33 -9.93 -9.03
CA THR A 51 4.83 -10.47 -10.31
C THR A 51 4.31 -11.89 -10.54
N ASN A 52 4.38 -12.77 -9.54
CA ASN A 52 3.87 -14.12 -9.64
C ASN A 52 2.33 -14.14 -9.72
N PHE A 53 1.67 -13.21 -9.03
CA PHE A 53 0.23 -13.03 -9.17
C PHE A 53 -0.17 -12.62 -10.60
N CYS A 54 0.57 -11.70 -11.23
CA CYS A 54 0.32 -11.35 -12.63
C CYS A 54 0.50 -12.53 -13.58
N ARG A 55 1.52 -13.37 -13.36
CA ARG A 55 1.73 -14.59 -14.16
C ARG A 55 0.60 -15.58 -13.98
N TRP A 56 0.19 -15.82 -12.73
CA TRP A 56 -0.92 -16.71 -12.43
C TRP A 56 -2.25 -16.20 -13.03
N LEU A 57 -2.50 -14.88 -13.00
CA LEU A 57 -3.65 -14.26 -13.65
C LEU A 57 -3.61 -14.47 -15.18
N ALA A 58 -2.44 -14.34 -15.79
CA ALA A 58 -2.28 -14.55 -17.23
C ALA A 58 -2.56 -16.01 -17.63
N ASP A 59 -2.17 -16.95 -16.78
CA ASP A 59 -2.40 -18.37 -17.00
C ASP A 59 -3.88 -18.78 -16.83
N ASN A 60 -4.60 -18.14 -15.91
CA ASN A 60 -5.94 -18.59 -15.50
C ASN A 60 -7.10 -17.68 -15.94
N TYR A 61 -6.87 -16.37 -16.12
CA TYR A 61 -7.94 -15.40 -16.35
C TYR A 61 -7.65 -14.36 -17.44
N CYS A 62 -6.63 -13.52 -17.24
CA CYS A 62 -6.32 -12.43 -18.16
C CYS A 62 -4.89 -11.94 -17.98
N GLU A 63 -4.25 -11.57 -19.08
CA GLU A 63 -2.95 -10.92 -19.03
C GLU A 63 -3.03 -9.62 -18.20
N CYS A 64 -2.13 -9.50 -17.25
CA CYS A 64 -2.04 -8.38 -16.34
C CYS A 64 -0.58 -8.05 -16.05
N ASP A 65 -0.23 -6.79 -16.01
CA ASP A 65 1.08 -6.35 -15.60
C ASP A 65 1.10 -5.88 -14.12
N ARG A 66 2.29 -5.85 -13.54
CA ARG A 66 2.50 -5.41 -12.16
C ARG A 66 1.98 -3.99 -11.91
N LYS A 67 2.08 -3.09 -12.89
CA LYS A 67 1.61 -1.71 -12.79
C LYS A 67 0.09 -1.66 -12.65
N THR A 68 -0.63 -2.56 -13.31
CA THR A 68 -2.08 -2.68 -13.19
C THR A 68 -2.49 -3.06 -11.77
N ILE A 69 -1.82 -4.04 -11.15
CA ILE A 69 -2.07 -4.43 -9.74
C ILE A 69 -1.70 -3.27 -8.80
N TYR A 70 -0.54 -2.66 -8.99
CA TYR A 70 -0.10 -1.52 -8.20
C TYR A 70 -1.13 -0.37 -8.23
N ASN A 71 -1.62 0.00 -9.42
CA ASN A 71 -2.63 1.03 -9.58
C ASN A 71 -3.99 0.62 -8.97
N ALA A 72 -4.36 -0.65 -9.08
CA ALA A 72 -5.58 -1.16 -8.47
C ALA A 72 -5.54 -0.99 -6.95
N LEU A 73 -4.45 -1.38 -6.29
CA LEU A 73 -4.29 -1.32 -4.84
C LEU A 73 -4.09 0.11 -4.30
N ASN A 74 -3.37 0.98 -5.03
CA ASN A 74 -3.02 2.30 -4.49
C ASN A 74 -3.94 3.43 -4.98
N LYS A 75 -4.56 3.29 -6.14
CA LYS A 75 -5.35 4.36 -6.76
C LYS A 75 -6.85 4.05 -6.78
N TYR A 76 -7.23 2.82 -7.13
CA TYR A 76 -8.64 2.49 -7.39
C TYR A 76 -9.34 1.87 -6.19
N PHE A 77 -8.63 1.03 -5.43
CA PHE A 77 -9.18 0.29 -4.30
C PHE A 77 -8.23 0.35 -3.08
N PRO A 78 -7.91 1.55 -2.56
CA PRO A 78 -6.95 1.66 -1.44
C PRO A 78 -7.43 0.97 -0.16
N THR A 79 -8.74 0.81 0.01
CA THR A 79 -9.35 0.15 1.17
C THR A 79 -9.03 -1.33 1.28
N ILE A 80 -8.78 -2.02 0.15
CA ILE A 80 -8.43 -3.45 0.15
C ILE A 80 -6.91 -3.70 0.27
N LYS A 81 -6.11 -2.65 0.26
CA LYS A 81 -4.65 -2.79 0.27
C LYS A 81 -4.15 -3.49 1.54
N SER A 82 -4.69 -3.10 2.70
CA SER A 82 -4.33 -3.73 3.98
C SER A 82 -4.71 -5.21 4.02
N GLU A 83 -5.86 -5.57 3.47
CA GLU A 83 -6.28 -6.97 3.36
C GLU A 83 -5.38 -7.77 2.42
N PHE A 84 -4.99 -7.17 1.29
CA PHE A 84 -4.03 -7.78 0.36
C PHE A 84 -2.67 -8.03 1.02
N GLU A 85 -2.13 -7.03 1.75
CA GLU A 85 -0.87 -7.11 2.49
C GLU A 85 -0.97 -8.16 3.62
N GLN A 86 -2.12 -8.28 4.29
CA GLN A 86 -2.35 -9.28 5.33
C GLN A 86 -2.33 -10.71 4.77
N ILE A 87 -3.09 -10.99 3.72
CA ILE A 87 -3.10 -12.29 3.06
C ILE A 87 -1.69 -12.69 2.60
N GLN A 88 -0.98 -11.74 1.99
CA GLN A 88 0.40 -11.94 1.55
C GLN A 88 1.32 -12.28 2.74
N SER A 89 1.17 -11.56 3.85
CA SER A 89 1.93 -11.77 5.09
C SER A 89 1.72 -13.17 5.65
N ASP A 90 0.47 -13.60 5.73
CA ASP A 90 0.10 -14.89 6.31
C ASP A 90 0.76 -16.06 5.53
N VAL A 91 0.69 -16.03 4.20
CA VAL A 91 1.31 -17.06 3.34
C VAL A 91 2.85 -17.06 3.45
N ILE A 92 3.48 -15.89 3.50
CA ILE A 92 4.94 -15.80 3.65
C ILE A 92 5.38 -16.31 5.03
N ALA A 93 4.65 -15.95 6.09
CA ALA A 93 4.95 -16.38 7.45
C ALA A 93 4.78 -17.90 7.58
N GLU A 94 3.69 -18.46 7.07
CA GLU A 94 3.44 -19.91 7.08
C GLU A 94 4.52 -20.67 6.31
N GLY A 95 4.84 -20.25 5.08
CA GLY A 95 5.90 -20.87 4.29
C GLY A 95 7.28 -20.77 4.95
N GLY A 96 7.56 -19.66 5.65
CA GLY A 96 8.77 -19.47 6.45
C GLY A 96 8.83 -20.40 7.67
N MET A 97 7.72 -20.54 8.41
CA MET A 97 7.63 -21.42 9.59
C MET A 97 7.71 -22.91 9.22
N LEU A 98 7.13 -23.29 8.09
CA LEU A 98 7.19 -24.65 7.56
C LEU A 98 8.53 -24.99 6.89
N GLY A 99 9.47 -24.03 6.81
CA GLY A 99 10.77 -24.22 6.15
C GLY A 99 10.70 -24.35 4.64
N LYS A 100 9.57 -23.99 4.02
CA LYS A 100 9.38 -23.98 2.56
C LYS A 100 10.07 -22.79 1.92
N TYR A 101 10.08 -21.65 2.60
CA TYR A 101 10.87 -20.47 2.23
C TYR A 101 12.09 -20.34 3.14
N GLN A 102 13.15 -19.75 2.64
CA GLN A 102 14.30 -19.40 3.45
C GLN A 102 13.90 -18.34 4.51
N SER A 103 14.10 -18.63 5.80
CA SER A 103 13.62 -17.80 6.91
C SER A 103 14.09 -16.36 6.84
N THR A 104 15.38 -16.12 6.50
CA THR A 104 15.92 -14.76 6.34
C THR A 104 15.19 -13.98 5.23
N MET A 105 14.90 -14.63 4.10
CA MET A 105 14.20 -14.00 2.98
C MET A 105 12.71 -13.80 3.30
N SER A 106 12.11 -14.67 4.10
CA SER A 106 10.73 -14.48 4.58
C SER A 106 10.63 -13.24 5.47
N ILE A 107 11.53 -13.08 6.43
CA ILE A 107 11.59 -11.88 7.29
C ILE A 107 11.81 -10.62 6.45
N PHE A 108 12.73 -10.66 5.49
CA PHE A 108 12.98 -9.54 4.57
C PHE A 108 11.72 -9.19 3.76
N ALA A 109 11.01 -10.17 3.23
CA ALA A 109 9.79 -9.98 2.46
C ALA A 109 8.67 -9.39 3.34
N LEU A 110 8.46 -9.90 4.56
CA LEU A 110 7.48 -9.40 5.51
C LEU A 110 7.72 -7.91 5.84
N LYS A 111 8.96 -7.53 6.10
CA LYS A 111 9.32 -6.13 6.39
C LYS A 111 9.12 -5.20 5.18
N ASN A 112 9.54 -5.62 3.99
CA ASN A 112 9.52 -4.75 2.82
C ASN A 112 8.19 -4.74 2.03
N TRP A 113 7.45 -5.84 2.04
CA TRP A 113 6.20 -5.95 1.25
C TRP A 113 4.95 -5.81 2.10
N CYS A 114 5.00 -6.30 3.35
CA CYS A 114 3.85 -6.35 4.25
C CYS A 114 3.96 -5.34 5.40
N ARG A 115 4.97 -4.49 5.41
CA ARG A 115 5.22 -3.45 6.43
C ARG A 115 5.34 -4.00 7.86
N TRP A 116 5.84 -5.22 7.97
CA TRP A 116 6.08 -5.83 9.27
C TRP A 116 7.16 -5.07 10.02
N SER A 117 6.87 -4.70 11.27
CA SER A 117 7.83 -4.05 12.16
C SER A 117 8.12 -4.93 13.36
N ASP A 118 9.39 -5.02 13.75
CA ASP A 118 9.80 -5.76 14.97
C ASP A 118 9.28 -5.06 16.23
N ASN A 119 8.92 -3.79 16.14
CA ASN A 119 8.47 -3.00 17.28
C ASN A 119 7.38 -1.98 16.86
N PRO A 120 6.14 -2.44 16.57
CA PRO A 120 5.07 -1.56 16.12
C PRO A 120 4.70 -0.45 17.13
N ARG A 121 5.07 -0.63 18.43
CA ARG A 121 4.86 0.38 19.48
C ARG A 121 5.90 1.51 19.45
N ALA A 122 7.09 1.27 18.89
CA ALA A 122 8.17 2.28 18.91
C ALA A 122 7.94 3.38 17.88
N GLU A 123 7.29 3.10 16.75
CA GLU A 123 7.02 4.10 15.70
C GLU A 123 5.93 5.08 16.13
N ASP A 124 4.83 4.61 16.74
CA ASP A 124 3.78 5.49 17.25
C ASP A 124 4.24 6.31 18.48
N THR A 125 5.12 5.72 19.31
CA THR A 125 5.60 6.40 20.53
C THR A 125 6.66 7.45 20.19
N SER A 126 7.49 7.27 19.16
CA SER A 126 8.52 8.25 18.78
C SER A 126 7.90 9.49 18.13
N GLN A 127 6.93 9.35 17.23
CA GLN A 127 6.23 10.50 16.65
C GLN A 127 5.47 11.28 17.72
N GLN A 128 4.76 10.62 18.62
CA GLN A 128 4.02 11.27 19.69
C GLN A 128 4.95 11.89 20.74
N ALA A 129 6.14 11.33 20.98
CA ALA A 129 7.17 11.93 21.84
C ALA A 129 7.81 13.16 21.18
N ASP A 130 8.07 13.12 19.88
CA ASP A 130 8.61 14.23 19.12
C ASP A 130 7.61 15.39 19.02
N ASP A 131 6.32 15.10 18.77
CA ASP A 131 5.25 16.11 18.74
C ASP A 131 5.05 16.76 20.12
N ASN A 132 5.11 15.97 21.20
CA ASN A 132 5.02 16.48 22.56
C ASN A 132 6.25 17.33 22.94
N PHE A 133 7.45 16.95 22.47
CA PHE A 133 8.69 17.71 22.69
C PHE A 133 8.65 19.04 21.93
N ILE A 134 8.21 19.04 20.68
CA ILE A 134 8.07 20.28 19.89
C ILE A 134 7.05 21.22 20.56
N ALA A 135 5.89 20.71 20.97
CA ALA A 135 4.87 21.49 21.67
C ALA A 135 5.40 22.07 23.00
N ALA A 136 6.21 21.32 23.75
CA ALA A 136 6.84 21.81 24.97
C ALA A 136 7.86 22.92 24.71
N LEU A 137 8.65 22.82 23.64
CA LEU A 137 9.59 23.86 23.22
C LEU A 137 8.88 25.14 22.78
N GLU A 138 7.81 25.02 22.00
CA GLU A 138 7.02 26.17 21.55
C GLU A 138 6.38 26.91 22.75
N ASN A 139 5.82 26.17 23.71
CA ASN A 139 5.26 26.74 24.93
C ASN A 139 6.33 27.43 25.79
N ALA A 140 7.53 26.85 25.92
CA ALA A 140 8.63 27.46 26.66
C ALA A 140 9.15 28.74 25.96
N ALA A 141 9.28 28.73 24.65
CA ALA A 141 9.67 29.90 23.86
C ALA A 141 8.65 31.03 24.03
N LYS A 142 7.36 30.73 23.90
CA LYS A 142 6.25 31.70 24.07
C LYS A 142 6.31 32.35 25.44
N LYS A 143 6.50 31.60 26.50
CA LYS A 143 6.62 32.10 27.88
C LYS A 143 7.81 33.07 28.04
N VAL A 144 8.97 32.74 27.46
CA VAL A 144 10.15 33.61 27.49
C VAL A 144 9.90 34.94 26.76
N TRP A 145 9.16 34.91 25.64
CA TRP A 145 8.82 36.13 24.91
C TRP A 145 7.80 36.99 25.66
N GLU A 146 6.82 36.40 26.31
CA GLU A 146 5.83 37.09 27.13
C GLU A 146 6.51 37.76 28.35
N ASP A 147 7.36 37.06 29.10
CA ASP A 147 8.13 37.59 30.22
C ASP A 147 9.07 38.74 29.80
N ARG A 148 9.62 38.67 28.58
CA ARG A 148 10.46 39.75 28.06
C ARG A 148 9.67 41.00 27.67
N ALA A 149 8.50 40.80 27.08
CA ALA A 149 7.61 41.90 26.72
C ALA A 149 7.07 42.63 27.94
N ASP A 150 6.77 41.91 29.04
CA ASP A 150 6.30 42.51 30.27
C ASP A 150 7.40 43.28 31.02
N ARG A 151 8.64 42.82 31.05
CA ARG A 151 9.79 43.56 31.59
C ARG A 151 10.04 44.85 30.83
N SER A 152 9.96 44.82 29.48
CA SER A 152 10.15 46.04 28.69
C SER A 152 9.07 47.10 28.91
N LYS A 153 7.83 46.71 29.28
CA LYS A 153 6.75 47.64 29.64
C LYS A 153 6.92 48.24 31.03
N GLN A 154 7.57 47.51 31.94
CA GLN A 154 7.85 47.97 33.30
C GLN A 154 8.95 49.02 33.34
N ASP A 155 10.03 48.84 32.57
CA ASP A 155 11.14 49.79 32.44
C ASP A 155 10.73 51.13 31.81
N VAL A 156 9.62 51.17 31.06
CA VAL A 156 9.08 52.41 30.45
C VAL A 156 8.18 53.17 31.44
N ARG A 157 7.65 52.54 32.49
CA ARG A 157 6.78 53.19 33.49
C ARG A 157 7.57 53.80 34.64
N ASP A 158 8.82 53.39 34.86
CA ASP A 158 9.64 53.84 35.95
C ASP A 158 10.64 54.98 35.52
N LYS A 159 10.45 55.54 34.31
CA LYS A 159 11.12 56.75 33.79
C LYS A 159 10.15 57.91 33.66
#